data_31afb0e062ce300417e8df3c617e9352
#
_entry.id   31afb0e062ce300417e8df3c617e9352
#
_cell.length_a   1.000
_cell.length_b   1.000
_cell.length_c   1.000
_cell.angle_alpha   90.00
_cell.angle_beta   90.00
_cell.angle_gamma   90.00
#
_symmetry.space_group_name_H-M   'P 1'
#
loop_
_entity.id
_entity.type
_entity.pdbx_description
1 polymer ?
#
loop_
_entity_poly.entity_id
_entity_poly.type
_entity_poly.pdbx_seq_one_letter_code
_entity_poly.pdbx_strand_id
1 'polypeptide(L)'
;MTMQSEIAGSGPLRTVLLSTGALLLVVAVVVSPKDAFDASIQGLDIWWKIIFPAMLPFLMLSQMLTAFGFTHALGVLLGPLMQRWFRLPGKAGLAIAVGMCGGFPAGADTASRLAQDQQITAKQAGIVAAAAHFANPLMIILVIGAAFLHQPAAGYFLLIVHWVSGWIATMIGVRLLPVKSKNTRIVISSADLESNKVASDPKKLTSASHTASLKKRSLWSQMMLAARDAQERDGRGFGKLLGDTVSQAVQTLMMTGGYMIVFAVFVRLLTLYITPDTSVTFWPSLLELHLGTYHLSQSPLTPVLLISLLAAVLGWGGLCSLLQVSAVLKSAGLATTSMLYFAGVRLLHALVAFSISLLLWLPFSRYSSEVWTTFQTTSGNRLAPFLNKQSLVGMNTSDIIEAVWSGFPAAGVGLALLLTVMISLSGLTFWFNRRFSR
;
A
#
# COMPACT_ATOMS: atom_id res chain seq x y z
N MET A 1 7.59 31.37 -5.09
CA MET A 1 9.02 31.44 -5.49
C MET A 1 9.75 30.10 -5.34
N THR A 2 9.07 28.97 -5.43
CA THR A 2 9.61 27.61 -5.17
C THR A 2 9.67 26.69 -6.41
N MET A 3 9.22 27.14 -7.58
CA MET A 3 9.25 26.34 -8.82
C MET A 3 10.57 26.42 -9.61
N GLN A 4 11.46 27.35 -9.30
CA GLN A 4 12.70 27.54 -10.04
C GLN A 4 13.89 26.68 -9.54
N SER A 5 13.82 26.10 -8.35
CA SER A 5 14.93 25.29 -7.81
C SER A 5 14.96 23.82 -8.27
N GLU A 6 13.86 23.30 -8.80
CA GLU A 6 13.80 21.89 -9.27
C GLU A 6 14.41 21.66 -10.66
N ILE A 7 14.57 22.71 -11.47
CA ILE A 7 15.07 22.58 -12.85
C ILE A 7 16.60 22.44 -12.89
N ALA A 8 17.32 22.85 -11.87
CA ALA A 8 18.77 22.88 -11.83
C ALA A 8 19.49 21.52 -11.68
N GLY A 9 18.76 20.41 -11.48
CA GLY A 9 19.35 19.07 -11.28
C GLY A 9 19.11 18.03 -12.39
N SER A 10 18.33 18.34 -13.40
CA SER A 10 18.08 17.41 -14.50
C SER A 10 19.01 17.74 -15.66
N GLY A 11 19.94 16.81 -16.01
CA GLY A 11 20.78 16.98 -17.18
C GLY A 11 19.94 17.23 -18.45
N PRO A 12 20.43 18.03 -19.41
CA PRO A 12 19.69 18.44 -20.60
C PRO A 12 19.12 17.25 -21.38
N LEU A 13 19.84 16.15 -21.40
CA LEU A 13 19.39 14.90 -22.04
C LEU A 13 18.08 14.36 -21.41
N ARG A 14 17.95 14.38 -20.09
CA ARG A 14 16.75 13.91 -19.40
C ARG A 14 15.55 14.79 -19.72
N THR A 15 15.75 16.11 -19.76
CA THR A 15 14.69 17.06 -20.12
C THR A 15 14.22 16.83 -21.55
N VAL A 16 15.16 16.69 -22.50
CA VAL A 16 14.84 16.40 -23.90
C VAL A 16 14.07 15.09 -24.04
N LEU A 17 14.54 14.00 -23.41
CA LEU A 17 13.86 12.70 -23.45
C LEU A 17 12.43 12.76 -22.91
N LEU A 18 12.22 13.43 -21.78
CA LEU A 18 10.88 13.57 -21.19
C LEU A 18 9.95 14.44 -22.04
N SER A 19 10.47 15.54 -22.58
CA SER A 19 9.70 16.43 -23.47
C SER A 19 9.34 15.74 -24.80
N THR A 20 10.28 15.00 -25.37
CA THR A 20 10.02 14.22 -26.60
C THR A 20 9.00 13.10 -26.33
N GLY A 21 9.12 12.38 -25.22
CA GLY A 21 8.15 11.37 -24.81
C GLY A 21 6.74 11.94 -24.62
N ALA A 22 6.62 13.10 -23.96
CA ALA A 22 5.35 13.79 -23.80
C ALA A 22 4.77 14.25 -25.15
N LEU A 23 5.61 14.81 -26.04
CA LEU A 23 5.19 15.22 -27.37
C LEU A 23 4.70 14.02 -28.21
N LEU A 24 5.43 12.90 -28.18
CA LEU A 24 5.02 11.68 -28.89
C LEU A 24 3.67 11.15 -28.37
N LEU A 25 3.45 11.21 -27.07
CA LEU A 25 2.16 10.82 -26.50
C LEU A 25 1.03 11.72 -26.98
N VAL A 26 1.23 13.04 -27.00
CA VAL A 26 0.25 13.98 -27.55
C VAL A 26 -0.04 13.69 -29.02
N VAL A 27 0.99 13.49 -29.84
CA VAL A 27 0.83 13.14 -31.26
C VAL A 27 0.05 11.85 -31.42
N ALA A 28 0.36 10.80 -30.63
CA ALA A 28 -0.34 9.51 -30.69
C ALA A 28 -1.83 9.65 -30.32
N VAL A 29 -2.17 10.46 -29.30
CA VAL A 29 -3.57 10.78 -28.96
C VAL A 29 -4.28 11.49 -30.10
N VAL A 30 -3.65 12.46 -30.74
CA VAL A 30 -4.24 13.22 -31.86
C VAL A 30 -4.42 12.36 -33.12
N VAL A 31 -3.51 11.42 -33.36
CA VAL A 31 -3.58 10.50 -34.52
C VAL A 31 -4.60 9.38 -34.32
N SER A 32 -4.84 8.96 -33.06
CA SER A 32 -5.80 7.91 -32.70
C SER A 32 -6.81 8.39 -31.65
N PRO A 33 -7.65 9.41 -31.95
CA PRO A 33 -8.51 10.04 -30.97
C PRO A 33 -9.59 9.08 -30.46
N LYS A 34 -10.12 8.20 -31.31
CA LYS A 34 -11.12 7.21 -30.92
C LYS A 34 -10.54 6.20 -29.91
N ASP A 35 -9.36 5.63 -30.23
CA ASP A 35 -8.71 4.65 -29.35
C ASP A 35 -8.35 5.27 -27.99
N ALA A 36 -7.86 6.49 -27.99
CA ALA A 36 -7.52 7.23 -26.77
C ALA A 36 -8.77 7.54 -25.93
N PHE A 37 -9.86 7.94 -26.59
CA PHE A 37 -11.14 8.20 -25.92
C PHE A 37 -11.76 6.93 -25.33
N ASP A 38 -11.84 5.85 -26.09
CA ASP A 38 -12.38 4.56 -25.67
C ASP A 38 -11.59 4.01 -24.47
N ALA A 39 -10.27 4.10 -24.50
CA ALA A 39 -9.42 3.72 -23.38
C ALA A 39 -9.63 4.60 -22.13
N SER A 40 -9.84 5.91 -22.33
CA SER A 40 -10.16 6.82 -21.22
C SER A 40 -11.48 6.46 -20.57
N ILE A 41 -12.51 6.15 -21.36
CA ILE A 41 -13.83 5.73 -20.85
C ILE A 41 -13.71 4.40 -20.12
N GLN A 42 -12.93 3.43 -20.63
CA GLN A 42 -12.70 2.16 -19.94
C GLN A 42 -12.05 2.37 -18.57
N GLY A 43 -11.01 3.18 -18.49
CA GLY A 43 -10.35 3.51 -17.23
C GLY A 43 -11.29 4.22 -16.24
N LEU A 44 -12.09 5.17 -16.75
CA LEU A 44 -13.09 5.90 -15.97
C LEU A 44 -14.19 4.96 -15.44
N ASP A 45 -14.70 4.05 -16.26
CA ASP A 45 -15.76 3.10 -15.89
C ASP A 45 -15.33 2.17 -14.77
N ILE A 46 -14.13 1.59 -14.85
CA ILE A 46 -13.59 0.73 -13.79
C ILE A 46 -13.44 1.54 -12.51
N TRP A 47 -12.88 2.75 -12.60
CA TRP A 47 -12.66 3.59 -11.44
C TRP A 47 -13.97 4.04 -10.80
N TRP A 48 -14.92 4.56 -11.59
CA TRP A 48 -16.16 5.14 -11.09
C TRP A 48 -17.15 4.10 -10.57
N LYS A 49 -17.31 3.00 -11.30
CA LYS A 49 -18.33 1.98 -10.97
C LYS A 49 -17.86 0.99 -9.90
N ILE A 50 -16.56 0.76 -9.78
CA ILE A 50 -16.04 -0.29 -8.90
C ILE A 50 -15.13 0.29 -7.82
N ILE A 51 -14.04 0.98 -8.20
CA ILE A 51 -12.98 1.36 -7.27
C ILE A 51 -13.44 2.46 -6.32
N PHE A 52 -14.03 3.53 -6.86
CA PHE A 52 -14.48 4.68 -6.07
C PHE A 52 -15.48 4.27 -4.97
N PRO A 53 -16.63 3.59 -5.27
CA PRO A 53 -17.58 3.23 -4.24
C PRO A 53 -17.06 2.18 -3.26
N ALA A 54 -16.23 1.24 -3.72
CA ALA A 54 -15.65 0.22 -2.85
C ALA A 54 -14.64 0.78 -1.87
N MET A 55 -13.81 1.75 -2.29
CA MET A 55 -12.69 2.23 -1.49
C MET A 55 -12.99 3.46 -0.65
N LEU A 56 -13.97 4.30 -1.03
CA LEU A 56 -14.25 5.56 -0.33
C LEU A 56 -14.54 5.36 1.17
N PRO A 57 -15.50 4.50 1.58
CA PRO A 57 -15.81 4.32 3.00
C PRO A 57 -14.62 3.82 3.79
N PHE A 58 -13.82 2.96 3.17
CA PHE A 58 -12.67 2.39 3.87
C PHE A 58 -11.50 3.35 4.02
N LEU A 59 -11.19 4.13 3.01
CA LEU A 59 -10.14 5.14 3.13
C LEU A 59 -10.49 6.13 4.25
N MET A 60 -11.75 6.51 4.36
CA MET A 60 -12.24 7.31 5.48
C MET A 60 -12.01 6.61 6.83
N LEU A 61 -12.48 5.36 6.96
CA LEU A 61 -12.33 4.59 8.19
C LEU A 61 -10.86 4.35 8.55
N SER A 62 -10.01 4.04 7.58
CA SER A 62 -8.57 3.86 7.78
C SER A 62 -7.89 5.12 8.32
N GLN A 63 -8.28 6.30 7.80
CA GLN A 63 -7.78 7.58 8.29
C GLN A 63 -8.31 7.90 9.69
N MET A 64 -9.58 7.60 9.96
CA MET A 64 -10.15 7.73 11.31
C MET A 64 -9.46 6.81 12.32
N LEU A 65 -9.19 5.55 11.97
CA LEU A 65 -8.42 4.62 12.81
C LEU A 65 -7.01 5.16 13.10
N THR A 66 -6.39 5.82 12.12
CA THR A 66 -5.08 6.46 12.30
C THR A 66 -5.18 7.62 13.29
N ALA A 67 -6.18 8.49 13.16
CA ALA A 67 -6.44 9.61 14.08
C ALA A 67 -6.77 9.12 15.50
N PHE A 68 -7.48 8.01 15.63
CA PHE A 68 -7.74 7.36 16.94
C PHE A 68 -6.52 6.61 17.50
N GLY A 69 -5.36 6.66 16.83
CA GLY A 69 -4.12 6.10 17.31
C GLY A 69 -3.96 4.58 17.10
N PHE A 70 -4.88 3.91 16.40
CA PHE A 70 -4.79 2.47 16.13
C PHE A 70 -3.49 2.10 15.41
N THR A 71 -3.14 2.83 14.36
CA THR A 71 -1.89 2.59 13.61
C THR A 71 -0.65 2.86 14.46
N HIS A 72 -0.72 3.78 15.42
CA HIS A 72 0.36 4.06 16.38
C HIS A 72 0.55 2.90 17.36
N ALA A 73 -0.54 2.35 17.89
CA ALA A 73 -0.50 1.15 18.72
C ALA A 73 0.09 -0.05 17.94
N LEU A 74 -0.37 -0.27 16.72
CA LEU A 74 0.14 -1.31 15.84
C LEU A 74 1.64 -1.08 15.49
N GLY A 75 2.04 0.16 15.31
CA GLY A 75 3.45 0.54 15.10
C GLY A 75 4.35 0.17 16.29
N VAL A 76 3.87 0.34 17.51
CA VAL A 76 4.58 -0.11 18.74
C VAL A 76 4.67 -1.63 18.78
N LEU A 77 3.60 -2.33 18.41
CA LEU A 77 3.59 -3.80 18.31
C LEU A 77 4.63 -4.29 17.30
N LEU A 78 4.76 -3.64 16.15
CA LEU A 78 5.73 -4.00 15.11
C LEU A 78 7.17 -3.60 15.45
N GLY A 79 7.37 -2.69 16.41
CA GLY A 79 8.68 -2.15 16.76
C GLY A 79 9.77 -3.19 17.04
N PRO A 80 9.52 -4.23 17.88
CA PRO A 80 10.49 -5.30 18.15
C PRO A 80 10.88 -6.08 16.88
N LEU A 81 9.91 -6.33 15.99
CA LEU A 81 10.16 -7.00 14.70
C LEU A 81 11.05 -6.15 13.80
N MET A 82 10.79 -4.83 13.75
CA MET A 82 11.61 -3.90 12.95
C MET A 82 13.08 -3.96 13.37
N GLN A 83 13.35 -3.96 14.66
CA GLN A 83 14.72 -3.98 15.18
C GLN A 83 15.43 -5.31 14.90
N ARG A 84 14.77 -6.43 15.17
CA ARG A 84 15.41 -7.74 15.11
C ARG A 84 15.48 -8.34 13.72
N TRP A 85 14.41 -8.23 12.94
CA TRP A 85 14.30 -8.90 11.64
C TRP A 85 14.71 -8.01 10.48
N PHE A 86 14.35 -6.71 10.56
CA PHE A 86 14.58 -5.76 9.48
C PHE A 86 15.76 -4.82 9.73
N ARG A 87 16.37 -4.86 10.93
CA ARG A 87 17.48 -3.96 11.32
C ARG A 87 17.12 -2.49 11.13
N LEU A 88 15.86 -2.15 11.32
CA LEU A 88 15.32 -0.80 11.24
C LEU A 88 14.98 -0.28 12.63
N PRO A 89 14.96 1.04 12.85
CA PRO A 89 14.49 1.62 14.10
C PRO A 89 13.06 1.15 14.42
N GLY A 90 12.74 0.91 15.69
CA GLY A 90 11.40 0.46 16.10
C GLY A 90 10.27 1.39 15.65
N LYS A 91 10.54 2.70 15.55
CA LYS A 91 9.60 3.71 15.05
C LYS A 91 9.19 3.50 13.58
N ALA A 92 10.00 2.79 12.78
CA ALA A 92 9.62 2.39 11.42
C ALA A 92 8.35 1.53 11.38
N GLY A 93 8.02 0.84 12.48
CA GLY A 93 6.80 0.07 12.63
C GLY A 93 5.53 0.89 12.37
N LEU A 94 5.52 2.20 12.68
CA LEU A 94 4.40 3.08 12.39
C LEU A 94 4.15 3.20 10.88
N ALA A 95 5.18 3.44 10.09
CA ALA A 95 5.03 3.57 8.64
C ALA A 95 4.55 2.25 8.00
N ILE A 96 5.02 1.12 8.52
CA ILE A 96 4.55 -0.20 8.06
C ILE A 96 3.10 -0.43 8.44
N ALA A 97 2.70 -0.10 9.67
CA ALA A 97 1.31 -0.19 10.11
C ALA A 97 0.38 0.67 9.25
N VAL A 98 0.78 1.93 8.97
CA VAL A 98 0.03 2.83 8.09
C VAL A 98 -0.03 2.29 6.66
N GLY A 99 1.07 1.75 6.13
CA GLY A 99 1.11 1.15 4.80
C GLY A 99 0.23 -0.09 4.68
N MET A 100 0.20 -0.96 5.70
CA MET A 100 -0.65 -2.15 5.73
C MET A 100 -2.14 -1.80 5.84
N CYS A 101 -2.51 -0.75 6.59
CA CYS A 101 -3.89 -0.33 6.77
C CYS A 101 -4.38 0.60 5.66
N GLY A 102 -3.62 1.64 5.35
CA GLY A 102 -4.00 2.69 4.41
C GLY A 102 -3.57 2.45 2.97
N GLY A 103 -2.61 1.54 2.76
CA GLY A 103 -2.03 1.28 1.44
C GLY A 103 -0.95 2.30 1.05
N PHE A 104 -0.45 2.15 -0.17
CA PHE A 104 0.46 3.15 -0.74
C PHE A 104 -0.35 4.36 -1.29
N PRO A 105 0.17 5.60 -1.26
CA PRO A 105 1.50 6.01 -0.79
C PRO A 105 1.58 6.36 0.71
N ALA A 106 0.55 6.07 1.52
CA ALA A 106 0.47 6.53 2.92
C ALA A 106 1.66 6.05 3.79
N GLY A 107 2.13 4.81 3.56
CA GLY A 107 3.32 4.30 4.24
C GLY A 107 4.59 5.10 3.92
N ALA A 108 4.77 5.52 2.66
CA ALA A 108 5.89 6.35 2.24
C ALA A 108 5.80 7.78 2.80
N ASP A 109 4.60 8.35 2.85
CA ASP A 109 4.36 9.67 3.47
C ASP A 109 4.73 9.63 4.97
N THR A 110 4.29 8.60 5.68
CA THR A 110 4.65 8.39 7.09
C THR A 110 6.16 8.23 7.27
N ALA A 111 6.84 7.47 6.41
CA ALA A 111 8.28 7.32 6.45
C ALA A 111 9.00 8.67 6.21
N SER A 112 8.47 9.51 5.32
CA SER A 112 8.97 10.85 5.05
C SER A 112 8.85 11.75 6.27
N ARG A 113 7.71 11.77 6.93
CA ARG A 113 7.47 12.54 8.18
C ARG A 113 8.40 12.09 9.30
N LEU A 114 8.56 10.78 9.50
CA LEU A 114 9.51 10.25 10.48
C LEU A 114 10.96 10.71 10.22
N ALA A 115 11.34 10.89 8.97
CA ALA A 115 12.66 11.41 8.62
C ALA A 115 12.77 12.94 8.82
N GLN A 116 11.73 13.70 8.47
CA GLN A 116 11.65 15.14 8.72
C GLN A 116 11.72 15.43 10.22
N ASP A 117 11.05 14.62 11.04
CA ASP A 117 11.10 14.68 12.51
C ASP A 117 12.42 14.10 13.09
N GLN A 118 13.40 13.77 12.26
CA GLN A 118 14.68 13.20 12.66
C GLN A 118 14.58 11.90 13.49
N GLN A 119 13.48 11.18 13.39
CA GLN A 119 13.25 9.92 14.08
C GLN A 119 13.88 8.72 13.37
N ILE A 120 14.10 8.85 12.06
CA ILE A 120 14.85 7.92 11.20
C ILE A 120 15.73 8.73 10.24
N THR A 121 16.78 8.12 9.71
CA THR A 121 17.63 8.78 8.71
C THR A 121 16.95 8.79 7.33
N ALA A 122 17.38 9.70 6.43
CA ALA A 122 16.89 9.75 5.05
C ALA A 122 17.08 8.41 4.31
N LYS A 123 18.22 7.72 4.56
CA LYS A 123 18.47 6.37 4.03
C LYS A 123 17.44 5.35 4.55
N GLN A 124 17.18 5.39 5.85
CA GLN A 124 16.18 4.51 6.47
C GLN A 124 14.77 4.81 5.95
N ALA A 125 14.43 6.09 5.71
CA ALA A 125 13.12 6.45 5.15
C ALA A 125 12.85 5.78 3.81
N GLY A 126 13.82 5.73 2.92
CA GLY A 126 13.67 5.03 1.65
C GLY A 126 13.51 3.52 1.78
N ILE A 127 14.22 2.89 2.72
CA ILE A 127 14.04 1.47 3.02
C ILE A 127 12.66 1.22 3.62
N VAL A 128 12.24 2.07 4.56
CA VAL A 128 10.93 1.99 5.20
C VAL A 128 9.81 2.23 4.20
N ALA A 129 9.95 3.19 3.28
CA ALA A 129 8.98 3.43 2.22
C ALA A 129 8.79 2.19 1.32
N ALA A 130 9.89 1.49 0.97
CA ALA A 130 9.80 0.23 0.22
C ALA A 130 9.16 -0.89 1.04
N ALA A 131 9.45 -0.97 2.34
CA ALA A 131 8.91 -1.95 3.27
C ALA A 131 7.41 -1.74 3.57
N ALA A 132 6.98 -0.48 3.63
CA ALA A 132 5.61 -0.07 3.93
C ALA A 132 4.70 0.01 2.69
N HIS A 133 5.20 -0.41 1.52
CA HIS A 133 4.48 -0.33 0.26
C HIS A 133 3.55 -1.54 0.07
N PHE A 134 2.41 -1.49 0.71
CA PHE A 134 1.36 -2.50 0.59
C PHE A 134 0.16 -1.96 -0.19
N ALA A 135 -0.53 -2.84 -0.92
CA ALA A 135 -1.86 -2.55 -1.38
C ALA A 135 -2.83 -2.57 -0.18
N ASN A 136 -3.80 -1.69 -0.22
CA ASN A 136 -4.80 -1.55 0.83
C ASN A 136 -5.64 -2.85 0.93
N PRO A 137 -5.97 -3.33 2.14
CA PRO A 137 -6.69 -4.58 2.34
C PRO A 137 -8.01 -4.68 1.57
N LEU A 138 -8.78 -3.59 1.51
CA LEU A 138 -10.06 -3.63 0.79
C LEU A 138 -9.90 -3.56 -0.72
N MET A 139 -8.85 -2.93 -1.24
CA MET A 139 -8.50 -3.09 -2.65
C MET A 139 -8.35 -4.57 -3.00
N ILE A 140 -7.70 -5.34 -2.14
CA ILE A 140 -7.47 -6.77 -2.39
C ILE A 140 -8.76 -7.58 -2.18
N ILE A 141 -9.50 -7.34 -1.08
CA ILE A 141 -10.67 -8.14 -0.72
C ILE A 141 -11.90 -7.75 -1.57
N LEU A 142 -12.24 -6.44 -1.60
CA LEU A 142 -13.45 -5.97 -2.26
C LEU A 142 -13.28 -5.83 -3.76
N VAL A 143 -12.22 -5.12 -4.20
CA VAL A 143 -12.07 -4.84 -5.62
C VAL A 143 -11.61 -6.10 -6.36
N ILE A 144 -10.48 -6.71 -5.93
CA ILE A 144 -9.96 -7.89 -6.63
C ILE A 144 -10.76 -9.14 -6.29
N GLY A 145 -10.95 -9.44 -5.00
CA GLY A 145 -11.61 -10.67 -4.57
C GLY A 145 -13.09 -10.72 -4.91
N ALA A 146 -13.85 -9.69 -4.52
CA ALA A 146 -15.29 -9.69 -4.71
C ALA A 146 -15.71 -9.16 -6.08
N ALA A 147 -15.22 -7.98 -6.51
CA ALA A 147 -15.72 -7.36 -7.75
C ALA A 147 -15.08 -7.94 -9.02
N PHE A 148 -13.77 -8.23 -9.03
CA PHE A 148 -13.10 -8.74 -10.24
C PHE A 148 -13.15 -10.26 -10.36
N LEU A 149 -12.91 -10.99 -9.27
CA LEU A 149 -12.87 -12.47 -9.27
C LEU A 149 -14.21 -13.10 -8.91
N HIS A 150 -15.13 -12.35 -8.32
CA HIS A 150 -16.36 -12.85 -7.74
C HIS A 150 -16.16 -13.99 -6.72
N GLN A 151 -14.99 -13.95 -6.05
CA GLN A 151 -14.55 -14.91 -5.06
C GLN A 151 -13.92 -14.19 -3.87
N PRO A 152 -14.68 -13.72 -2.87
CA PRO A 152 -14.14 -13.03 -1.69
C PRO A 152 -13.06 -13.85 -0.96
N ALA A 153 -13.20 -15.19 -0.93
CA ALA A 153 -12.19 -16.07 -0.34
C ALA A 153 -10.80 -15.93 -1.00
N ALA A 154 -10.76 -15.75 -2.33
CA ALA A 154 -9.53 -15.48 -3.05
C ALA A 154 -8.91 -14.13 -2.65
N GLY A 155 -9.76 -13.12 -2.39
CA GLY A 155 -9.30 -11.81 -1.88
C GLY A 155 -8.59 -11.93 -0.53
N TYR A 156 -9.12 -12.71 0.40
CA TYR A 156 -8.47 -12.96 1.68
C TYR A 156 -7.16 -13.75 1.56
N PHE A 157 -7.15 -14.75 0.71
CA PHE A 157 -5.92 -15.48 0.39
C PHE A 157 -4.85 -14.54 -0.17
N LEU A 158 -5.20 -13.73 -1.15
CA LEU A 158 -4.30 -12.74 -1.75
C LEU A 158 -3.79 -11.72 -0.73
N LEU A 159 -4.63 -11.29 0.22
CA LEU A 159 -4.22 -10.36 1.28
C LEU A 159 -3.14 -10.99 2.18
N ILE A 160 -3.36 -12.23 2.63
CA ILE A 160 -2.40 -12.94 3.48
C ILE A 160 -1.10 -13.15 2.73
N VAL A 161 -1.17 -13.64 1.48
CA VAL A 161 0.01 -13.83 0.62
C VAL A 161 0.74 -12.52 0.43
N HIS A 162 0.02 -11.42 0.14
CA HIS A 162 0.61 -10.10 -0.09
C HIS A 162 1.37 -9.58 1.14
N TRP A 163 0.80 -9.71 2.33
CA TRP A 163 1.48 -9.27 3.55
C TRP A 163 2.68 -10.14 3.90
N VAL A 164 2.51 -11.46 3.87
CA VAL A 164 3.60 -12.41 4.20
C VAL A 164 4.76 -12.26 3.21
N SER A 165 4.47 -12.21 1.92
CA SER A 165 5.50 -12.06 0.88
C SER A 165 6.20 -10.70 0.96
N GLY A 166 5.46 -9.62 1.29
CA GLY A 166 6.04 -8.28 1.48
C GLY A 166 7.02 -8.24 2.66
N TRP A 167 6.69 -8.91 3.75
CA TRP A 167 7.60 -9.04 4.90
C TRP A 167 8.85 -9.85 4.55
N ILE A 168 8.69 -10.97 3.86
CA ILE A 168 9.82 -11.81 3.40
C ILE A 168 10.70 -11.02 2.43
N ALA A 169 10.10 -10.37 1.43
CA ALA A 169 10.82 -9.57 0.44
C ALA A 169 11.60 -8.41 1.09
N THR A 170 11.00 -7.72 2.05
CA THR A 170 11.68 -6.66 2.80
C THR A 170 12.84 -7.21 3.62
N MET A 171 12.64 -8.34 4.30
CA MET A 171 13.68 -8.98 5.09
C MET A 171 14.88 -9.41 4.24
N ILE A 172 14.63 -9.93 3.04
CA ILE A 172 15.67 -10.28 2.07
C ILE A 172 16.29 -9.01 1.48
N GLY A 173 15.47 -8.04 1.07
CA GLY A 173 15.91 -6.79 0.45
C GLY A 173 16.87 -5.99 1.34
N VAL A 174 16.58 -5.88 2.63
CA VAL A 174 17.47 -5.19 3.60
C VAL A 174 18.84 -5.88 3.72
N ARG A 175 18.91 -7.20 3.48
CA ARG A 175 20.15 -7.97 3.60
C ARG A 175 20.96 -8.04 2.30
N LEU A 176 20.28 -8.16 1.17
CA LEU A 176 20.92 -8.47 -0.12
C LEU A 176 21.07 -7.26 -1.04
N LEU A 177 20.15 -6.29 -0.95
CA LEU A 177 20.17 -5.15 -1.85
C LEU A 177 20.93 -3.97 -1.22
N PRO A 178 22.04 -3.52 -1.83
CA PRO A 178 22.79 -2.39 -1.31
C PRO A 178 22.03 -1.09 -1.52
N VAL A 179 21.76 -0.36 -0.46
CA VAL A 179 21.21 0.99 -0.55
C VAL A 179 22.35 1.97 -0.83
N LYS A 180 22.50 2.38 -2.09
CA LYS A 180 23.39 3.48 -2.47
C LYS A 180 22.76 4.78 -1.95
N SER A 181 23.36 5.36 -0.91
CA SER A 181 23.00 6.69 -0.39
C SER A 181 24.00 7.71 -0.95
N LYS A 182 23.52 8.72 -1.66
CA LYS A 182 24.27 9.96 -1.76
C LYS A 182 24.18 10.65 -0.40
N ASN A 183 25.30 10.97 0.23
CA ASN A 183 25.37 11.78 1.45
C ASN A 183 24.85 13.20 1.15
N THR A 184 23.55 13.35 1.06
CA THR A 184 22.94 14.67 1.03
C THR A 184 22.72 15.06 2.49
N ARG A 185 23.59 15.92 3.02
CA ARG A 185 23.27 16.66 4.25
C ARG A 185 21.92 17.33 4.02
N ILE A 186 20.96 17.10 4.89
CA ILE A 186 19.76 17.92 4.95
C ILE A 186 20.29 19.33 5.24
N VAL A 187 20.27 20.19 4.21
CA VAL A 187 20.60 21.61 4.38
C VAL A 187 19.39 22.19 5.09
N ILE A 188 19.44 22.19 6.41
CA ILE A 188 18.54 23.04 7.21
C ILE A 188 18.95 24.45 6.86
N SER A 189 18.05 25.20 6.24
CA SER A 189 18.26 26.60 5.93
C SER A 189 18.63 27.34 7.24
N SER A 190 19.69 28.13 7.20
CA SER A 190 20.11 28.95 8.35
C SER A 190 19.02 29.89 8.86
N ALA A 191 18.00 30.19 8.05
CA ALA A 191 16.80 30.94 8.43
C ALA A 191 15.92 30.18 9.46
N ASP A 192 15.89 28.84 9.43
CA ASP A 192 15.11 28.03 10.39
C ASP A 192 15.81 27.89 11.75
N LEU A 193 17.13 28.11 11.79
CA LEU A 193 17.91 28.08 13.03
C LEU A 193 17.77 29.39 13.85
N GLU A 194 17.50 30.51 13.22
CA GLU A 194 17.29 31.79 13.95
C GLU A 194 15.88 31.88 14.55
N SER A 195 14.88 31.34 13.89
CA SER A 195 13.50 31.26 14.42
C SER A 195 13.39 30.38 15.68
N ASN A 196 14.26 29.38 15.82
CA ASN A 196 14.23 28.43 16.95
C ASN A 196 15.10 28.86 18.15
N LYS A 197 15.88 29.95 18.05
CA LYS A 197 16.66 30.47 19.17
C LYS A 197 15.87 31.32 20.17
N VAL A 198 14.63 31.69 19.86
CA VAL A 198 13.78 32.53 20.76
C VAL A 198 12.92 31.70 21.72
N ALA A 199 12.86 30.38 21.54
CA ALA A 199 12.11 29.48 22.43
C ALA A 199 13.02 28.45 23.11
N SER A 200 14.00 28.90 23.87
CA SER A 200 14.76 28.05 24.79
C SER A 200 14.02 27.90 26.12
N ASP A 201 13.01 27.04 26.15
CA ASP A 201 12.30 26.64 27.36
C ASP A 201 13.01 25.40 27.96
N PRO A 202 13.37 25.38 29.26
CA PRO A 202 14.15 24.30 29.89
C PRO A 202 13.40 22.96 30.02
N LYS A 203 12.19 22.83 29.50
CA LYS A 203 11.40 21.59 29.49
C LYS A 203 11.91 20.45 28.57
N LYS A 204 12.93 20.67 27.73
CA LYS A 204 13.49 19.62 26.84
C LYS A 204 14.37 18.55 27.52
N LEU A 205 14.68 18.71 28.80
CA LEU A 205 15.45 17.70 29.57
C LEU A 205 14.60 16.50 30.07
N THR A 206 13.27 16.54 29.90
CA THR A 206 12.39 15.45 30.34
C THR A 206 12.19 14.33 29.32
N SER A 207 12.61 14.48 28.05
CA SER A 207 12.40 13.45 27.03
C SER A 207 13.29 12.20 27.18
N ALA A 208 14.49 12.36 27.74
CA ALA A 208 15.40 11.21 28.01
C ALA A 208 14.92 10.34 29.18
N SER A 209 14.31 10.94 30.22
CA SER A 209 13.74 10.23 31.34
C SER A 209 12.44 9.50 30.97
N HIS A 210 11.63 10.06 30.05
CA HIS A 210 10.43 9.40 29.54
C HIS A 210 10.74 8.14 28.73
N THR A 211 11.77 8.15 27.88
CA THR A 211 12.17 6.97 27.10
C THR A 211 12.73 5.85 27.96
N ALA A 212 13.44 6.16 29.04
CA ALA A 212 13.94 5.15 29.99
C ALA A 212 12.80 4.51 30.82
N SER A 213 11.77 5.29 31.18
CA SER A 213 10.59 4.80 31.89
C SER A 213 9.70 3.90 31.01
N LEU A 214 9.60 4.17 29.70
CA LEU A 214 8.83 3.37 28.75
C LEU A 214 9.41 1.95 28.55
N LYS A 215 10.76 1.77 28.66
CA LYS A 215 11.41 0.46 28.52
C LYS A 215 11.01 -0.55 29.62
N LYS A 216 10.51 -0.09 30.77
CA LYS A 216 10.06 -0.95 31.88
C LYS A 216 8.58 -1.38 31.79
N ARG A 217 7.78 -0.76 30.89
CA ARG A 217 6.34 -1.02 30.79
C ARG A 217 6.07 -2.26 29.91
N SER A 218 4.91 -2.91 30.12
CA SER A 218 4.45 -4.00 29.25
C SER A 218 4.21 -3.49 27.82
N LEU A 219 4.29 -4.37 26.83
CA LEU A 219 4.04 -4.01 25.43
C LEU A 219 2.64 -3.41 25.26
N TRP A 220 1.64 -4.01 25.90
CA TRP A 220 0.26 -3.51 25.90
C TRP A 220 0.14 -2.08 26.43
N SER A 221 0.78 -1.79 27.57
CA SER A 221 0.80 -0.44 28.13
C SER A 221 1.47 0.59 27.20
N GLN A 222 2.52 0.18 26.47
CA GLN A 222 3.17 1.05 25.48
C GLN A 222 2.25 1.31 24.27
N MET A 223 1.51 0.31 23.80
CA MET A 223 0.55 0.43 22.72
C MET A 223 -0.60 1.40 23.09
N MET A 224 -1.17 1.24 24.29
CA MET A 224 -2.26 2.12 24.77
C MET A 224 -1.80 3.57 24.92
N LEU A 225 -0.59 3.79 25.43
CA LEU A 225 -0.01 5.13 25.51
C LEU A 225 0.19 5.73 24.12
N ALA A 226 0.77 4.98 23.18
CA ALA A 226 1.00 5.48 21.84
C ALA A 226 -0.32 5.83 21.11
N ALA A 227 -1.37 5.05 21.32
CA ALA A 227 -2.69 5.34 20.77
C ALA A 227 -3.27 6.63 21.37
N ARG A 228 -3.21 6.75 22.71
CA ARG A 228 -3.71 7.92 23.42
C ARG A 228 -2.96 9.20 23.05
N ASP A 229 -1.62 9.15 23.04
CA ASP A 229 -0.79 10.28 22.65
C ASP A 229 -1.09 10.73 21.21
N ALA A 230 -1.36 9.79 20.30
CA ALA A 230 -1.71 10.11 18.91
C ALA A 230 -3.07 10.79 18.83
N GLN A 231 -4.07 10.29 19.56
CA GLN A 231 -5.41 10.86 19.62
C GLN A 231 -5.39 12.27 20.27
N GLU A 232 -4.63 12.44 21.34
CA GLU A 232 -4.49 13.75 21.99
C GLU A 232 -3.79 14.79 21.12
N ARG A 233 -2.81 14.36 20.31
CA ARG A 233 -2.15 15.23 19.32
C ARG A 233 -3.04 15.59 18.13
N ASP A 234 -3.87 14.67 17.68
CA ASP A 234 -4.83 14.94 16.61
C ASP A 234 -5.85 16.01 17.04
N GLY A 235 -6.44 15.85 18.22
CA GLY A 235 -7.29 16.83 18.90
C GLY A 235 -8.54 17.27 18.13
N ARG A 236 -8.81 16.68 16.93
CA ARG A 236 -9.99 17.02 16.14
C ARG A 236 -11.26 16.42 16.76
N GLY A 237 -12.31 17.22 16.87
CA GLY A 237 -13.64 16.70 17.20
C GLY A 237 -14.18 15.78 16.10
N PHE A 238 -15.06 14.84 16.44
CA PHE A 238 -15.56 13.78 15.54
C PHE A 238 -16.12 14.36 14.21
N GLY A 239 -16.92 15.45 14.26
CA GLY A 239 -17.48 16.05 13.04
C GLY A 239 -16.42 16.61 12.10
N LYS A 240 -15.39 17.30 12.64
CA LYS A 240 -14.26 17.79 11.85
C LYS A 240 -13.44 16.63 11.29
N LEU A 241 -13.16 15.61 12.11
CA LEU A 241 -12.43 14.42 11.67
C LEU A 241 -13.15 13.72 10.52
N LEU A 242 -14.48 13.54 10.62
CA LEU A 242 -15.29 12.94 9.56
C LEU A 242 -15.21 13.76 8.26
N GLY A 243 -15.40 15.07 8.33
CA GLY A 243 -15.30 15.95 7.16
C GLY A 243 -13.92 15.94 6.50
N ASP A 244 -12.85 16.02 7.30
CA ASP A 244 -11.47 15.98 6.81
C ASP A 244 -11.14 14.64 6.15
N THR A 245 -11.58 13.51 6.75
CA THR A 245 -11.31 12.17 6.21
C THR A 245 -12.09 11.92 4.92
N VAL A 246 -13.32 12.40 4.79
CA VAL A 246 -14.07 12.38 3.51
C VAL A 246 -13.29 13.11 2.43
N SER A 247 -12.89 14.35 2.73
CA SER A 247 -12.18 15.22 1.76
C SER A 247 -10.86 14.56 1.31
N GLN A 248 -10.06 14.03 2.24
CA GLN A 248 -8.80 13.36 1.93
C GLN A 248 -9.00 12.05 1.16
N ALA A 249 -10.02 11.26 1.50
CA ALA A 249 -10.35 10.03 0.80
C ALA A 249 -10.77 10.32 -0.65
N VAL A 250 -11.64 11.30 -0.86
CA VAL A 250 -12.06 11.75 -2.20
C VAL A 250 -10.85 12.24 -3.00
N GLN A 251 -9.99 13.06 -2.42
CA GLN A 251 -8.79 13.55 -3.09
C GLN A 251 -7.86 12.41 -3.51
N THR A 252 -7.65 11.42 -2.64
CA THR A 252 -6.84 10.23 -2.94
C THR A 252 -7.45 9.43 -4.09
N LEU A 253 -8.76 9.23 -4.08
CA LEU A 253 -9.46 8.49 -5.13
C LEU A 253 -9.47 9.24 -6.46
N MET A 254 -9.62 10.57 -6.46
CA MET A 254 -9.52 11.39 -7.66
C MET A 254 -8.13 11.30 -8.31
N MET A 255 -7.07 11.32 -7.49
CA MET A 255 -5.71 11.09 -8.00
C MET A 255 -5.57 9.69 -8.61
N THR A 256 -6.09 8.66 -7.94
CA THR A 256 -6.06 7.28 -8.43
C THR A 256 -6.80 7.16 -9.77
N GLY A 257 -8.00 7.74 -9.88
CA GLY A 257 -8.78 7.77 -11.12
C GLY A 257 -8.05 8.48 -12.26
N GLY A 258 -7.43 9.62 -11.97
CA GLY A 258 -6.61 10.34 -12.94
C GLY A 258 -5.45 9.49 -13.47
N TYR A 259 -4.73 8.80 -12.58
CA TYR A 259 -3.69 7.87 -13.00
C TYR A 259 -4.25 6.73 -13.84
N MET A 260 -5.35 6.11 -13.44
CA MET A 260 -5.96 5.01 -14.19
C MET A 260 -6.33 5.42 -15.62
N ILE A 261 -6.97 6.58 -15.79
CA ILE A 261 -7.35 7.11 -17.10
C ILE A 261 -6.11 7.34 -17.96
N VAL A 262 -5.09 8.04 -17.44
CA VAL A 262 -3.86 8.32 -18.17
C VAL A 262 -3.13 7.04 -18.55
N PHE A 263 -3.01 6.08 -17.62
CA PHE A 263 -2.35 4.81 -17.93
C PHE A 263 -3.17 3.92 -18.85
N ALA A 264 -4.50 3.96 -18.83
CA ALA A 264 -5.34 3.25 -19.79
C ALA A 264 -5.08 3.72 -21.23
N VAL A 265 -5.04 5.05 -21.43
CA VAL A 265 -4.67 5.65 -22.73
C VAL A 265 -3.25 5.25 -23.12
N PHE A 266 -2.29 5.38 -22.20
CA PHE A 266 -0.90 5.04 -22.47
C PHE A 266 -0.72 3.58 -22.87
N VAL A 267 -1.34 2.66 -22.14
CA VAL A 267 -1.34 1.21 -22.45
C VAL A 267 -1.94 0.95 -23.83
N ARG A 268 -3.07 1.59 -24.14
CA ARG A 268 -3.74 1.41 -25.44
C ARG A 268 -2.85 1.85 -26.59
N LEU A 269 -2.26 3.03 -26.49
CA LEU A 269 -1.38 3.55 -27.53
C LEU A 269 -0.07 2.74 -27.66
N LEU A 270 0.48 2.29 -26.52
CA LEU A 270 1.65 1.43 -26.50
C LEU A 270 1.38 0.10 -27.24
N THR A 271 0.25 -0.52 -26.94
CA THR A 271 -0.17 -1.77 -27.59
C THR A 271 -0.44 -1.55 -29.08
N LEU A 272 -1.06 -0.43 -29.44
CA LEU A 272 -1.41 -0.15 -30.82
C LEU A 272 -0.18 0.08 -31.72
N TYR A 273 0.81 0.86 -31.21
CA TYR A 273 1.90 1.34 -32.06
C TYR A 273 3.24 0.62 -31.86
N ILE A 274 3.47 0.04 -30.66
CA ILE A 274 4.80 -0.49 -30.35
C ILE A 274 4.77 -2.02 -30.22
N THR A 275 3.72 -2.58 -29.64
CA THR A 275 3.66 -4.01 -29.30
C THR A 275 2.30 -4.65 -29.61
N PRO A 276 1.85 -4.65 -30.87
CA PRO A 276 0.53 -5.16 -31.25
C PRO A 276 0.32 -6.64 -30.87
N ASP A 277 1.39 -7.44 -30.90
CA ASP A 277 1.35 -8.87 -30.59
C ASP A 277 1.47 -9.20 -29.08
N THR A 278 1.59 -8.18 -28.23
CA THR A 278 1.73 -8.39 -26.78
C THR A 278 0.37 -8.68 -26.16
N SER A 279 0.34 -9.62 -25.19
CA SER A 279 -0.86 -9.92 -24.40
C SER A 279 -1.46 -8.64 -23.79
N VAL A 280 -2.78 -8.50 -23.91
CA VAL A 280 -3.55 -7.38 -23.34
C VAL A 280 -3.41 -7.24 -21.82
N THR A 281 -2.86 -8.24 -21.14
CA THR A 281 -2.64 -8.24 -19.70
C THR A 281 -1.24 -7.75 -19.30
N PHE A 282 -0.26 -7.79 -20.21
CA PHE A 282 1.15 -7.52 -19.87
C PHE A 282 1.39 -6.07 -19.47
N TRP A 283 1.10 -5.13 -20.36
CA TRP A 283 1.35 -3.71 -20.10
C TRP A 283 0.53 -3.13 -18.94
N PRO A 284 -0.79 -3.42 -18.84
CA PRO A 284 -1.54 -3.00 -17.68
C PRO A 284 -0.92 -3.50 -16.38
N SER A 285 -0.55 -4.79 -16.30
CA SER A 285 0.04 -5.39 -15.09
C SER A 285 1.39 -4.79 -14.70
N LEU A 286 2.18 -4.37 -15.67
CA LEU A 286 3.47 -3.73 -15.43
C LEU A 286 3.33 -2.28 -14.99
N LEU A 287 2.38 -1.55 -15.56
CA LEU A 287 2.30 -0.10 -15.47
C LEU A 287 1.35 0.37 -14.36
N GLU A 288 0.16 -0.21 -14.25
CA GLU A 288 -0.85 0.25 -13.30
C GLU A 288 -1.57 -0.93 -12.63
N LEU A 289 -1.60 -0.90 -11.31
CA LEU A 289 -2.08 -2.01 -10.48
C LEU A 289 -3.56 -2.38 -10.76
N HIS A 290 -4.44 -1.39 -10.79
CA HIS A 290 -5.88 -1.63 -10.91
C HIS A 290 -6.25 -2.15 -12.30
N LEU A 291 -5.70 -1.55 -13.36
CA LEU A 291 -5.88 -2.00 -14.73
C LEU A 291 -5.27 -3.40 -14.93
N GLY A 292 -4.07 -3.63 -14.37
CA GLY A 292 -3.40 -4.92 -14.45
C GLY A 292 -4.21 -6.04 -13.81
N THR A 293 -4.70 -5.82 -12.60
CA THR A 293 -5.51 -6.81 -11.89
C THR A 293 -6.87 -7.02 -12.55
N TYR A 294 -7.49 -5.98 -13.11
CA TYR A 294 -8.72 -6.08 -13.88
C TYR A 294 -8.53 -6.93 -15.15
N HIS A 295 -7.56 -6.59 -16.00
CA HIS A 295 -7.32 -7.35 -17.23
C HIS A 295 -6.91 -8.80 -16.98
N LEU A 296 -6.10 -9.04 -15.92
CA LEU A 296 -5.78 -10.42 -15.51
C LEU A 296 -7.02 -11.19 -15.09
N SER A 297 -7.93 -10.59 -14.32
CA SER A 297 -9.15 -11.26 -13.86
C SER A 297 -10.06 -11.71 -15.02
N GLN A 298 -9.99 -11.02 -16.16
CA GLN A 298 -10.76 -11.36 -17.37
C GLN A 298 -10.02 -12.35 -18.28
N SER A 299 -8.80 -12.76 -17.95
CA SER A 299 -8.01 -13.63 -18.82
C SER A 299 -8.42 -15.12 -18.66
N PRO A 300 -8.33 -15.93 -19.73
CA PRO A 300 -8.70 -17.35 -19.71
C PRO A 300 -7.60 -18.22 -19.10
N LEU A 301 -7.04 -17.81 -17.96
CA LEU A 301 -5.98 -18.53 -17.26
C LEU A 301 -6.57 -19.58 -16.30
N THR A 302 -5.79 -20.63 -16.00
CA THR A 302 -6.15 -21.56 -14.94
C THR A 302 -6.19 -20.82 -13.59
N PRO A 303 -7.08 -21.20 -12.66
CA PRO A 303 -7.22 -20.50 -11.38
C PRO A 303 -5.89 -20.38 -10.61
N VAL A 304 -5.05 -21.41 -10.63
CA VAL A 304 -3.73 -21.41 -9.96
C VAL A 304 -2.84 -20.33 -10.54
N LEU A 305 -2.74 -20.26 -11.87
CA LEU A 305 -1.89 -19.29 -12.55
C LEU A 305 -2.45 -17.87 -12.42
N LEU A 306 -3.77 -17.71 -12.56
CA LEU A 306 -4.45 -16.42 -12.40
C LEU A 306 -4.16 -15.81 -11.03
N ILE A 307 -4.42 -16.57 -9.95
CA ILE A 307 -4.23 -16.09 -8.58
C ILE A 307 -2.74 -15.81 -8.30
N SER A 308 -1.85 -16.64 -8.83
CA SER A 308 -0.40 -16.43 -8.67
C SER A 308 0.10 -15.17 -9.39
N LEU A 309 -0.41 -14.90 -10.59
CA LEU A 309 -0.09 -13.67 -11.32
C LEU A 309 -0.70 -12.44 -10.65
N LEU A 310 -1.93 -12.53 -10.14
CA LEU A 310 -2.53 -11.45 -9.34
C LEU A 310 -1.71 -11.14 -8.10
N ALA A 311 -1.23 -12.18 -7.38
CA ALA A 311 -0.32 -12.01 -6.25
C ALA A 311 0.98 -11.31 -6.66
N ALA A 312 1.55 -11.67 -7.82
CA ALA A 312 2.74 -11.03 -8.36
C ALA A 312 2.52 -9.56 -8.71
N VAL A 313 1.40 -9.23 -9.38
CA VAL A 313 1.05 -7.85 -9.75
C VAL A 313 0.82 -7.00 -8.49
N LEU A 314 0.15 -7.54 -7.48
CA LEU A 314 0.01 -6.90 -6.16
C LEU A 314 1.39 -6.67 -5.50
N GLY A 315 2.28 -7.64 -5.57
CA GLY A 315 3.65 -7.53 -5.07
C GLY A 315 4.46 -6.46 -5.81
N TRP A 316 4.34 -6.36 -7.12
CA TRP A 316 4.98 -5.35 -7.94
C TRP A 316 4.41 -3.94 -7.68
N GLY A 317 3.09 -3.81 -7.69
CA GLY A 317 2.36 -2.57 -7.44
C GLY A 317 2.22 -1.63 -8.64
N GLY A 318 2.83 -1.95 -9.79
CA GLY A 318 2.84 -1.12 -10.99
C GLY A 318 3.86 0.03 -10.97
N LEU A 319 4.31 0.46 -12.15
CA LEU A 319 5.21 1.61 -12.31
C LEU A 319 4.59 2.90 -11.75
N CYS A 320 3.26 3.05 -11.88
CA CYS A 320 2.51 4.19 -11.36
C CYS A 320 2.77 4.39 -9.86
N SER A 321 2.71 3.33 -9.05
CA SER A 321 2.93 3.41 -7.61
C SER A 321 4.38 3.77 -7.25
N LEU A 322 5.36 3.31 -8.04
CA LEU A 322 6.77 3.72 -7.88
C LEU A 322 6.94 5.23 -8.09
N LEU A 323 6.27 5.78 -9.11
CA LEU A 323 6.30 7.21 -9.39
C LEU A 323 5.65 8.01 -8.27
N GLN A 324 4.52 7.56 -7.73
CA GLN A 324 3.85 8.18 -6.59
C GLN A 324 4.75 8.25 -5.35
N VAL A 325 5.37 7.12 -4.96
CA VAL A 325 6.30 7.08 -3.82
C VAL A 325 7.51 7.97 -4.06
N SER A 326 8.05 7.98 -5.29
CA SER A 326 9.14 8.87 -5.66
C SER A 326 8.77 10.35 -5.49
N ALA A 327 7.55 10.73 -5.88
CA ALA A 327 7.06 12.10 -5.71
C ALA A 327 6.96 12.48 -4.23
N VAL A 328 6.39 11.60 -3.39
CA VAL A 328 6.28 11.79 -1.95
C VAL A 328 7.66 11.95 -1.29
N LEU A 329 8.62 11.09 -1.60
CA LEU A 329 9.97 11.18 -1.03
C LEU A 329 10.70 12.44 -1.49
N LYS A 330 10.54 12.84 -2.75
CA LYS A 330 11.15 14.06 -3.30
C LYS A 330 10.57 15.33 -2.69
N SER A 331 9.25 15.43 -2.54
CA SER A 331 8.60 16.58 -1.92
C SER A 331 9.04 16.80 -0.47
N ALA A 332 9.44 15.71 0.21
CA ALA A 332 10.01 15.73 1.55
C ALA A 332 11.53 16.02 1.59
N GLY A 333 12.18 16.30 0.46
CA GLY A 333 13.63 16.50 0.37
C GLY A 333 14.45 15.21 0.53
N LEU A 334 13.82 14.04 0.44
CA LEU A 334 14.44 12.74 0.71
C LEU A 334 14.86 12.01 -0.59
N ALA A 335 15.29 12.72 -1.61
CA ALA A 335 15.65 12.19 -2.94
C ALA A 335 16.83 11.17 -2.96
N THR A 336 17.25 10.67 -1.82
CA THR A 336 18.47 9.87 -1.65
C THR A 336 18.28 8.37 -1.87
N THR A 337 17.03 7.88 -1.90
CA THR A 337 16.81 6.44 -2.09
C THR A 337 16.81 6.11 -3.57
N SER A 338 17.66 5.17 -3.95
CA SER A 338 17.71 4.67 -5.33
C SER A 338 16.37 4.06 -5.70
N MET A 339 15.73 4.58 -6.76
CA MET A 339 14.53 3.96 -7.34
C MET A 339 14.78 2.49 -7.74
N LEU A 340 16.04 2.15 -8.07
CA LEU A 340 16.46 0.77 -8.33
C LEU A 340 16.32 -0.12 -7.10
N TYR A 341 16.68 0.39 -5.89
CA TYR A 341 16.47 -0.35 -4.66
C TYR A 341 14.98 -0.62 -4.42
N PHE A 342 14.16 0.43 -4.55
CA PHE A 342 12.72 0.31 -4.39
C PHE A 342 12.14 -0.70 -5.40
N ALA A 343 12.46 -0.56 -6.69
CA ALA A 343 12.00 -1.48 -7.74
C ALA A 343 12.50 -2.91 -7.49
N GLY A 344 13.74 -3.08 -7.02
CA GLY A 344 14.29 -4.39 -6.66
C GLY A 344 13.53 -5.08 -5.53
N VAL A 345 13.17 -4.32 -4.48
CA VAL A 345 12.33 -4.85 -3.38
C VAL A 345 10.92 -5.20 -3.88
N ARG A 346 10.35 -4.39 -4.78
CA ARG A 346 9.03 -4.69 -5.38
C ARG A 346 9.07 -5.92 -6.27
N LEU A 347 10.09 -6.06 -7.11
CA LEU A 347 10.29 -7.26 -7.95
C LEU A 347 10.44 -8.52 -7.08
N LEU A 348 11.24 -8.42 -6.02
CA LEU A 348 11.40 -9.52 -5.06
C LEU A 348 10.06 -9.86 -4.38
N HIS A 349 9.27 -8.85 -4.00
CA HIS A 349 7.93 -9.07 -3.46
C HIS A 349 7.03 -9.79 -4.47
N ALA A 350 7.03 -9.37 -5.73
CA ALA A 350 6.27 -10.04 -6.79
C ALA A 350 6.65 -11.51 -6.95
N LEU A 351 7.96 -11.80 -6.99
CA LEU A 351 8.47 -13.18 -7.13
C LEU A 351 8.10 -14.06 -5.93
N VAL A 352 8.25 -13.55 -4.71
CA VAL A 352 7.89 -14.28 -3.48
C VAL A 352 6.39 -14.49 -3.41
N ALA A 353 5.58 -13.46 -3.74
CA ALA A 353 4.11 -13.55 -3.75
C ALA A 353 3.63 -14.58 -4.79
N PHE A 354 4.19 -14.56 -5.99
CA PHE A 354 3.92 -15.55 -7.03
C PHE A 354 4.20 -16.97 -6.53
N SER A 355 5.39 -17.19 -5.98
CA SER A 355 5.84 -18.52 -5.52
C SER A 355 4.98 -19.06 -4.37
N ILE A 356 4.68 -18.21 -3.37
CA ILE A 356 3.81 -18.59 -2.24
C ILE A 356 2.41 -18.92 -2.74
N SER A 357 1.87 -18.10 -3.63
CA SER A 357 0.53 -18.30 -4.18
C SER A 357 0.46 -19.58 -5.02
N LEU A 358 1.45 -19.83 -5.87
CA LEU A 358 1.54 -21.04 -6.69
C LEU A 358 1.54 -22.32 -5.84
N LEU A 359 2.24 -22.30 -4.71
CA LEU A 359 2.35 -23.45 -3.81
C LEU A 359 1.10 -23.64 -2.94
N LEU A 360 0.50 -22.55 -2.45
CA LEU A 360 -0.53 -22.60 -1.42
C LEU A 360 -1.96 -22.51 -1.95
N TRP A 361 -2.17 -22.08 -3.20
CA TRP A 361 -3.51 -21.91 -3.74
C TRP A 361 -4.33 -23.21 -3.78
N LEU A 362 -3.73 -24.31 -4.26
CA LEU A 362 -4.44 -25.60 -4.36
C LEU A 362 -4.92 -26.12 -2.99
N PRO A 363 -4.05 -26.22 -1.94
CA PRO A 363 -4.52 -26.64 -0.62
C PRO A 363 -5.55 -25.64 -0.04
N PHE A 364 -5.36 -24.34 -0.24
CA PHE A 364 -6.31 -23.33 0.23
C PHE A 364 -7.67 -23.47 -0.45
N SER A 365 -7.72 -23.60 -1.77
CA SER A 365 -8.97 -23.68 -2.52
C SER A 365 -9.79 -24.93 -2.18
N ARG A 366 -9.12 -26.07 -1.91
CA ARG A 366 -9.78 -27.30 -1.42
C ARG A 366 -10.37 -27.09 -0.03
N TYR A 367 -9.58 -26.54 0.89
CA TYR A 367 -10.04 -26.26 2.25
C TYR A 367 -11.17 -25.21 2.28
N SER A 368 -11.05 -24.13 1.50
CA SER A 368 -12.06 -23.08 1.46
C SER A 368 -13.39 -23.56 0.87
N SER A 369 -13.40 -24.49 -0.09
CA SER A 369 -14.64 -25.07 -0.63
C SER A 369 -15.39 -25.88 0.43
N GLU A 370 -14.70 -26.63 1.27
CA GLU A 370 -15.32 -27.39 2.37
C GLU A 370 -15.88 -26.47 3.47
N VAL A 371 -15.11 -25.47 3.88
CA VAL A 371 -15.54 -24.48 4.88
C VAL A 371 -16.70 -23.64 4.34
N TRP A 372 -16.65 -23.24 3.08
CA TRP A 372 -17.68 -22.41 2.44
C TRP A 372 -19.01 -23.14 2.31
N THR A 373 -18.99 -24.41 1.92
CA THR A 373 -20.21 -25.25 1.87
C THR A 373 -20.84 -25.42 3.25
N THR A 374 -20.03 -25.55 4.29
CA THR A 374 -20.51 -25.65 5.69
C THR A 374 -21.23 -24.37 6.14
N PHE A 375 -20.72 -23.20 5.78
CA PHE A 375 -21.35 -21.91 6.08
C PHE A 375 -22.61 -21.66 5.23
N GLN A 376 -22.63 -22.10 3.98
CA GLN A 376 -23.82 -21.99 3.10
C GLN A 376 -24.99 -22.84 3.59
N THR A 377 -24.75 -24.04 4.08
CA THR A 377 -25.80 -24.92 4.64
C THR A 377 -26.41 -24.35 5.92
N THR A 378 -25.65 -23.59 6.69
CA THR A 378 -26.14 -22.95 7.93
C THR A 378 -26.94 -21.66 7.64
N SER A 379 -26.70 -20.98 6.53
CA SER A 379 -27.30 -19.68 6.18
C SER A 379 -28.45 -19.77 5.16
N GLY A 380 -28.91 -20.96 4.80
CA GLY A 380 -30.10 -21.20 3.93
C GLY A 380 -30.00 -20.55 2.56
N ASN A 381 -29.81 -21.33 1.55
CA ASN A 381 -30.18 -21.24 0.10
C ASN A 381 -30.19 -19.87 -0.65
N ARG A 382 -29.56 -18.80 -0.11
CA ARG A 382 -29.61 -17.46 -0.74
C ARG A 382 -28.41 -17.13 -1.66
N LEU A 383 -27.38 -17.98 -1.70
CA LEU A 383 -26.14 -17.71 -2.45
C LEU A 383 -25.92 -18.59 -3.70
N ALA A 384 -26.82 -19.52 -3.97
CA ALA A 384 -26.74 -20.39 -5.14
C ALA A 384 -26.73 -19.66 -6.51
N PRO A 385 -27.35 -18.47 -6.67
CA PRO A 385 -27.30 -17.72 -7.92
C PRO A 385 -25.94 -17.14 -8.26
N PHE A 386 -25.06 -16.94 -7.27
CA PHE A 386 -23.78 -16.22 -7.45
C PHE A 386 -22.64 -17.07 -8.02
N LEU A 387 -22.83 -18.35 -8.15
CA LEU A 387 -21.83 -19.28 -8.69
C LEU A 387 -21.93 -19.49 -10.21
N ASN A 388 -22.93 -18.91 -10.87
CA ASN A 388 -23.12 -19.05 -12.30
C ASN A 388 -22.48 -17.87 -13.07
N LYS A 389 -21.50 -18.17 -13.88
CA LYS A 389 -20.55 -17.29 -14.59
C LYS A 389 -21.19 -16.25 -15.54
N GLN A 390 -22.50 -16.21 -15.69
CA GLN A 390 -23.20 -15.47 -16.76
C GLN A 390 -24.01 -14.25 -16.32
N SER A 391 -24.09 -13.90 -15.01
CA SER A 391 -25.11 -12.92 -14.58
C SER A 391 -24.59 -11.57 -14.09
N LEU A 392 -23.36 -11.17 -14.41
CA LEU A 392 -22.72 -10.02 -13.74
C LEU A 392 -22.80 -8.66 -14.43
N VAL A 393 -23.35 -8.59 -15.61
CA VAL A 393 -23.60 -7.29 -16.28
C VAL A 393 -24.74 -6.50 -15.60
N GLY A 394 -25.42 -7.08 -14.61
CA GLY A 394 -26.56 -6.48 -13.92
C GLY A 394 -26.54 -6.52 -12.38
N MET A 395 -25.40 -6.82 -11.73
CA MET A 395 -25.35 -6.83 -10.26
C MET A 395 -25.39 -5.42 -9.69
N ASN A 396 -26.38 -5.17 -8.82
CA ASN A 396 -26.44 -3.95 -8.04
C ASN A 396 -25.35 -3.95 -6.95
N THR A 397 -24.90 -2.76 -6.54
CA THR A 397 -23.95 -2.57 -5.42
C THR A 397 -24.37 -3.26 -4.12
N SER A 398 -25.67 -3.44 -3.88
CA SER A 398 -26.23 -4.20 -2.76
C SER A 398 -25.81 -5.66 -2.75
N ASP A 399 -25.74 -6.32 -3.90
CA ASP A 399 -25.44 -7.74 -4.02
C ASP A 399 -23.95 -8.01 -3.75
N ILE A 400 -23.09 -7.08 -4.14
CA ILE A 400 -21.64 -7.10 -3.84
C ILE A 400 -21.42 -6.92 -2.33
N ILE A 401 -22.14 -5.99 -1.71
CA ILE A 401 -22.04 -5.74 -0.26
C ILE A 401 -22.51 -6.97 0.52
N GLU A 402 -23.62 -7.61 0.12
CA GLU A 402 -24.14 -8.81 0.77
C GLU A 402 -23.18 -10.00 0.63
N ALA A 403 -22.57 -10.19 -0.55
CA ALA A 403 -21.55 -11.24 -0.76
C ALA A 403 -20.30 -11.04 0.10
N VAL A 404 -19.86 -9.79 0.26
CA VAL A 404 -18.73 -9.43 1.14
C VAL A 404 -19.10 -9.65 2.60
N TRP A 405 -20.30 -9.24 3.01
CA TRP A 405 -20.76 -9.32 4.39
C TRP A 405 -20.93 -10.78 4.85
N SER A 406 -21.37 -11.66 3.96
CA SER A 406 -21.48 -13.10 4.24
C SER A 406 -20.11 -13.81 4.37
N GLY A 407 -19.07 -13.29 3.71
CA GLY A 407 -17.68 -13.79 3.84
C GLY A 407 -16.91 -13.23 5.04
N PHE A 408 -17.42 -12.16 5.64
CA PHE A 408 -16.74 -11.44 6.72
C PHE A 408 -16.38 -12.31 7.96
N PRO A 409 -17.20 -13.27 8.42
CA PRO A 409 -16.84 -14.12 9.57
C PRO A 409 -15.61 -15.00 9.31
N ALA A 410 -15.53 -15.67 8.16
CA ALA A 410 -14.39 -16.53 7.80
C ALA A 410 -13.10 -15.70 7.64
N ALA A 411 -13.23 -14.53 7.09
CA ALA A 411 -12.17 -13.55 6.96
C ALA A 411 -11.69 -12.98 8.28
N GLY A 412 -12.63 -12.67 9.15
CA GLY A 412 -12.33 -12.22 10.51
C GLY A 412 -11.47 -13.24 11.26
N VAL A 413 -11.77 -14.53 11.10
CA VAL A 413 -10.94 -15.62 11.67
C VAL A 413 -9.55 -15.63 11.06
N GLY A 414 -9.40 -15.53 9.73
CA GLY A 414 -8.09 -15.47 9.07
C GLY A 414 -7.26 -14.25 9.49
N LEU A 415 -7.90 -13.08 9.56
CA LEU A 415 -7.27 -11.85 10.03
C LEU A 415 -6.89 -11.94 11.51
N ALA A 416 -7.76 -12.50 12.35
CA ALA A 416 -7.51 -12.72 13.78
C ALA A 416 -6.34 -13.69 14.01
N LEU A 417 -6.26 -14.77 13.22
CA LEU A 417 -5.12 -15.70 13.24
C LEU A 417 -3.82 -15.00 12.85
N LEU A 418 -3.83 -14.22 11.78
CA LEU A 418 -2.66 -13.47 11.33
C LEU A 418 -2.22 -12.44 12.39
N LEU A 419 -3.15 -11.69 12.94
CA LEU A 419 -2.87 -10.75 14.04
C LEU A 419 -2.35 -11.50 15.28
N THR A 420 -2.91 -12.66 15.62
CA THR A 420 -2.44 -13.49 16.74
C THR A 420 -1.01 -13.97 16.51
N VAL A 421 -0.67 -14.42 15.31
CA VAL A 421 0.70 -14.79 14.93
C VAL A 421 1.64 -13.58 15.03
N MET A 422 1.23 -12.42 14.52
CA MET A 422 2.02 -11.19 14.61
C MET A 422 2.24 -10.74 16.06
N ILE A 423 1.19 -10.79 16.89
CA ILE A 423 1.25 -10.47 18.33
C ILE A 423 2.19 -11.45 19.04
N SER A 424 2.06 -12.75 18.76
CA SER A 424 2.89 -13.79 19.35
C SER A 424 4.36 -13.63 18.97
N LEU A 425 4.66 -13.41 17.69
CA LEU A 425 6.03 -13.16 17.21
C LEU A 425 6.61 -11.89 17.81
N SER A 426 5.83 -10.81 17.89
CA SER A 426 6.26 -9.56 18.48
C SER A 426 6.47 -9.70 20.00
N GLY A 427 5.55 -10.38 20.69
CA GLY A 427 5.68 -10.68 22.12
C GLY A 427 6.90 -11.54 22.44
N LEU A 428 7.15 -12.59 21.66
CA LEU A 428 8.35 -13.43 21.77
C LEU A 428 9.64 -12.62 21.53
N THR A 429 9.68 -11.80 20.49
CA THR A 429 10.86 -10.96 20.22
C THR A 429 11.07 -9.90 21.30
N PHE A 430 10.00 -9.32 21.85
CA PHE A 430 10.07 -8.40 22.99
C PHE A 430 10.60 -9.10 24.24
N TRP A 431 10.10 -10.31 24.56
CA TRP A 431 10.54 -11.11 25.70
C TRP A 431 12.01 -11.52 25.60
N PHE A 432 12.46 -12.00 24.41
CA PHE A 432 13.87 -12.31 24.14
C PHE A 432 14.77 -11.08 24.32
N ASN A 433 14.40 -9.94 23.77
CA ASN A 433 15.18 -8.70 23.92
C ASN A 433 15.29 -8.27 25.40
N ARG A 434 14.25 -8.49 26.19
CA ARG A 434 14.26 -8.16 27.63
C ARG A 434 15.12 -9.12 28.46
N ARG A 435 15.22 -10.39 28.07
CA ARG A 435 15.96 -11.43 28.81
C ARG A 435 17.45 -11.45 28.50
N PHE A 436 17.86 -11.09 27.28
CA PHE A 436 19.25 -11.15 26.81
C PHE A 436 19.92 -9.77 26.68
N SER A 437 19.29 -8.70 27.07
CA SER A 437 19.89 -7.34 27.14
C SER A 437 20.21 -6.93 28.59
N ARG A 438 20.37 -7.93 29.48
CA ARG A 438 20.94 -7.74 30.84
C ARG A 438 22.38 -8.18 30.88
#